data_e0251f36ca8b69a16c4548d2bea8e1d8
#
_entry.id   e0251f36ca8b69a16c4548d2bea8e1d8
#
_cell.length_a   1.000
_cell.length_b   1.000
_cell.length_c   1.000
_cell.angle_alpha   90.00
_cell.angle_beta   90.00
_cell.angle_gamma   90.00
#
_symmetry.space_group_name_H-M   'P 1'
#
loop_
_entity.id
_entity.type
_entity.pdbx_description
1 polymer ?
#
loop_
_entity_poly.entity_id
_entity_poly.type
_entity_poly.pdbx_seq_one_letter_code
_entity_poly.pdbx_strand_id
1 'polypeptide(L)'
;GAAVLIKKHNNKKNKIHTNKYAEKLNYGTVAINEWPALGFIIPTMPWGGFPGNKDSDIQSGQGYVHNAYFFESPLKGVLYSKFKLPFVDPVWFTSNKKGPKVFKRLTYYQIENSKLNLVKLIFSALI
;
A
#
# COMPACT_ATOMS: atom_id res chain seq x y z
N GLY A 1 -2.23 9.01 -0.77
CA GLY A 1 -2.57 8.17 0.40
C GLY A 1 -1.82 8.60 1.65
N ALA A 2 -2.33 8.22 2.80
CA ALA A 2 -1.70 8.44 4.09
C ALA A 2 -1.55 7.11 4.86
N ALA A 3 -0.45 6.96 5.61
CA ALA A 3 -0.24 5.83 6.51
C ALA A 3 -0.28 6.29 7.96
N VAL A 4 -0.96 5.52 8.81
CA VAL A 4 -1.02 5.74 10.26
C VAL A 4 -0.53 4.47 10.97
N LEU A 5 0.52 4.58 11.78
CA LEU A 5 1.08 3.45 12.51
C LEU A 5 0.64 3.46 13.98
N ILE A 6 0.04 2.37 14.43
CA ILE A 6 -0.49 2.24 15.79
C ILE A 6 -0.10 0.89 16.37
N LYS A 7 0.76 0.91 17.40
CA LYS A 7 1.30 -0.31 18.04
C LYS A 7 0.22 -1.15 18.76
N LYS A 8 -0.79 -0.51 19.37
CA LYS A 8 -1.83 -1.18 20.18
C LYS A 8 -3.23 -0.91 19.60
N HIS A 9 -3.51 -1.44 18.42
CA HIS A 9 -4.82 -1.23 17.77
C HIS A 9 -5.97 -2.05 18.39
N ASN A 10 -5.65 -3.11 19.13
CA ASN A 10 -6.66 -4.07 19.67
C ASN A 10 -7.49 -3.52 20.85
N ASN A 11 -7.17 -2.36 21.40
CA ASN A 11 -7.95 -1.73 22.48
C ASN A 11 -9.08 -0.89 21.86
N LYS A 12 -10.32 -1.07 22.36
CA LYS A 12 -11.52 -0.33 21.92
C LYS A 12 -11.31 1.19 21.88
N LYS A 13 -10.66 1.75 22.92
CA LYS A 13 -10.32 3.17 23.00
C LYS A 13 -9.41 3.61 21.86
N ASN A 14 -8.35 2.84 21.57
CA ASN A 14 -7.41 3.15 20.49
C ASN A 14 -8.08 3.04 19.11
N LYS A 15 -9.00 2.09 18.93
CA LYS A 15 -9.76 1.96 17.69
C LYS A 15 -10.64 3.19 17.41
N ILE A 16 -11.31 3.70 18.43
CA ILE A 16 -12.12 4.94 18.33
C ILE A 16 -11.24 6.14 17.96
N HIS A 17 -10.09 6.30 18.62
CA HIS A 17 -9.16 7.39 18.30
C HIS A 17 -8.62 7.26 16.88
N THR A 18 -8.24 6.07 16.45
CA THR A 18 -7.74 5.80 15.08
C THR A 18 -8.77 6.19 14.04
N ASN A 19 -10.04 5.80 14.24
CA ASN A 19 -11.11 6.15 13.31
C ASN A 19 -11.28 7.67 13.20
N LYS A 20 -11.29 8.37 14.33
CA LYS A 20 -11.34 9.84 14.34
C LYS A 20 -10.16 10.50 13.62
N TYR A 21 -8.95 9.95 13.73
CA TYR A 21 -7.82 10.44 12.95
C TYR A 21 -7.98 10.16 11.46
N ALA A 22 -8.37 8.94 11.09
CA ALA A 22 -8.62 8.59 9.70
C ALA A 22 -9.70 9.47 9.05
N GLU A 23 -10.76 9.81 9.80
CA GLU A 23 -11.82 10.72 9.35
C GLU A 23 -11.30 12.14 9.07
N LYS A 24 -10.40 12.65 9.91
CA LYS A 24 -9.85 14.01 9.79
C LYS A 24 -8.80 14.17 8.69
N LEU A 25 -8.18 13.08 8.24
CA LEU A 25 -7.15 13.15 7.21
C LEU A 25 -7.80 13.35 5.83
N ASN A 26 -7.48 14.45 5.16
CA ASN A 26 -7.98 14.79 3.82
C ASN A 26 -7.18 14.04 2.72
N TYR A 27 -7.27 12.71 2.74
CA TYR A 27 -6.69 11.81 1.76
C TYR A 27 -7.75 10.85 1.23
N GLY A 28 -7.72 10.56 -0.05
CA GLY A 28 -8.63 9.57 -0.66
C GLY A 28 -8.38 8.15 -0.20
N THR A 29 -7.18 7.85 0.31
CA THR A 29 -6.85 6.56 0.92
C THR A 29 -6.06 6.77 2.20
N VAL A 30 -6.49 6.09 3.27
CA VAL A 30 -5.81 6.05 4.57
C VAL A 30 -5.54 4.60 4.94
N ALA A 31 -4.30 4.25 5.21
CA ALA A 31 -3.92 2.90 5.65
C ALA A 31 -3.51 2.93 7.14
N ILE A 32 -4.10 2.04 7.93
CA ILE A 32 -3.78 1.85 9.34
C ILE A 32 -2.93 0.61 9.49
N ASN A 33 -1.68 0.77 9.93
CA ASN A 33 -0.68 -0.28 10.06
C ASN A 33 -0.37 -1.02 8.76
N GLU A 34 -0.50 -0.33 7.64
CA GLU A 34 -0.25 -0.92 6.33
C GLU A 34 0.30 0.13 5.34
N TRP A 35 0.85 -0.36 4.26
CA TRP A 35 1.31 0.48 3.16
C TRP A 35 0.12 0.99 2.34
N PRO A 36 -0.05 2.31 2.16
CA PRO A 36 -1.21 2.88 1.46
C PRO A 36 -1.40 2.37 0.03
N ALA A 37 -0.29 2.06 -0.67
CA ALA A 37 -0.37 1.57 -2.04
C ALA A 37 -1.08 0.22 -2.19
N LEU A 38 -1.25 -0.56 -1.12
CA LEU A 38 -2.09 -1.76 -1.16
C LEU A 38 -3.56 -1.42 -1.46
N GLY A 39 -4.04 -0.23 -1.10
CA GLY A 39 -5.37 0.22 -1.48
C GLY A 39 -5.55 0.34 -2.99
N PHE A 40 -4.48 0.61 -3.75
CA PHE A 40 -4.52 0.60 -5.22
C PHE A 40 -4.74 -0.80 -5.79
N ILE A 41 -4.18 -1.83 -5.15
CA ILE A 41 -4.26 -3.22 -5.63
C ILE A 41 -5.61 -3.85 -5.30
N ILE A 42 -6.35 -3.32 -4.31
CA ILE A 42 -7.65 -3.85 -3.88
C ILE A 42 -8.76 -3.31 -4.80
N PRO A 43 -9.36 -4.13 -5.69
CA PRO A 43 -10.34 -3.64 -6.68
C PRO A 43 -11.62 -3.09 -6.04
N THR A 44 -11.97 -3.59 -4.85
CA THR A 44 -13.16 -3.17 -4.11
C THR A 44 -13.03 -1.82 -3.43
N MET A 45 -11.81 -1.26 -3.40
CA MET A 45 -11.52 -0.01 -2.69
C MET A 45 -11.34 1.12 -3.70
N PRO A 46 -12.16 2.18 -3.69
CA PRO A 46 -11.93 3.34 -4.53
C PRO A 46 -10.54 3.94 -4.26
N TRP A 47 -9.83 4.26 -5.32
CA TRP A 47 -8.51 4.88 -5.25
C TRP A 47 -8.51 6.22 -5.97
N GLY A 48 -8.18 7.28 -5.26
CA GLY A 48 -8.15 8.63 -5.83
C GLY A 48 -7.73 9.70 -4.84
N GLY A 49 -8.01 10.94 -5.20
CA GLY A 49 -7.86 12.10 -4.34
C GLY A 49 -8.99 12.21 -3.31
N PHE A 50 -8.85 13.15 -2.38
CA PHE A 50 -9.92 13.49 -1.45
C PHE A 50 -10.95 14.40 -2.14
N PRO A 51 -12.25 14.08 -2.12
CA PRO A 51 -13.26 14.82 -2.89
C PRO A 51 -13.44 16.29 -2.49
N GLY A 52 -12.99 16.68 -1.29
CA GLY A 52 -13.01 18.06 -0.83
C GLY A 52 -11.90 18.96 -1.39
N ASN A 53 -10.95 18.40 -2.14
CA ASN A 53 -9.89 19.17 -2.77
C ASN A 53 -10.43 19.96 -3.98
N LYS A 54 -9.87 21.14 -4.21
CA LYS A 54 -10.29 22.06 -5.29
C LYS A 54 -9.16 22.26 -6.30
N ASP A 55 -9.50 22.69 -7.53
CA ASP A 55 -8.52 22.97 -8.58
C ASP A 55 -7.51 24.04 -8.15
N SER A 56 -7.95 25.01 -7.34
CA SER A 56 -7.08 26.05 -6.77
C SER A 56 -6.20 25.57 -5.61
N ASP A 57 -6.50 24.39 -5.03
CA ASP A 57 -5.75 23.80 -3.90
C ASP A 57 -5.87 22.26 -3.96
N ILE A 58 -5.04 21.66 -4.79
CA ILE A 58 -5.11 20.23 -5.14
C ILE A 58 -4.77 19.30 -3.96
N GLN A 59 -3.93 19.75 -3.01
CA GLN A 59 -3.59 18.99 -1.81
C GLN A 59 -3.15 17.53 -2.11
N SER A 60 -3.96 16.56 -1.70
CA SER A 60 -3.70 15.12 -1.89
C SER A 60 -4.11 14.57 -3.26
N GLY A 61 -4.50 15.44 -4.20
CA GLY A 61 -4.99 15.07 -5.53
C GLY A 61 -6.50 15.15 -5.67
N GLN A 62 -6.99 15.00 -6.90
CA GLN A 62 -8.42 15.05 -7.26
C GLN A 62 -8.81 13.84 -8.10
N GLY A 63 -10.13 13.58 -8.15
CA GLY A 63 -10.70 12.53 -8.96
C GLY A 63 -10.33 11.12 -8.51
N TYR A 64 -10.79 10.14 -9.29
CA TYR A 64 -10.55 8.71 -9.03
C TYR A 64 -9.66 8.13 -10.13
N VAL A 65 -8.70 7.29 -9.71
CA VAL A 65 -7.94 6.43 -10.62
C VAL A 65 -8.76 5.19 -10.94
N HIS A 66 -9.39 4.59 -9.92
CA HIS A 66 -10.38 3.55 -10.11
C HIS A 66 -11.48 3.60 -9.04
N ASN A 67 -12.66 3.15 -9.43
CA ASN A 67 -13.83 2.90 -8.60
C ASN A 67 -14.65 1.78 -9.24
N ALA A 68 -14.14 0.55 -9.20
CA ALA A 68 -14.65 -0.59 -9.94
C ALA A 68 -16.10 -0.96 -9.61
N TYR A 69 -16.57 -0.62 -8.43
CA TYR A 69 -17.95 -0.87 -8.00
C TYR A 69 -18.88 0.33 -8.18
N PHE A 70 -18.41 1.38 -8.84
CA PHE A 70 -19.21 2.58 -9.11
C PHE A 70 -19.86 3.18 -7.87
N PHE A 71 -19.16 3.18 -6.73
CA PHE A 71 -19.67 3.84 -5.54
C PHE A 71 -19.96 5.32 -5.82
N GLU A 72 -21.13 5.78 -5.44
CA GLU A 72 -21.48 7.19 -5.54
C GLU A 72 -20.72 8.00 -4.50
N SER A 73 -19.93 8.99 -4.96
CA SER A 73 -19.23 9.96 -4.12
C SER A 73 -18.50 9.38 -2.90
N PRO A 74 -17.65 8.35 -3.04
CA PRO A 74 -16.92 7.81 -1.90
C PRO A 74 -15.96 8.86 -1.36
N LEU A 75 -16.04 9.12 -0.06
CA LEU A 75 -15.22 10.14 0.59
C LEU A 75 -13.75 9.72 0.69
N LYS A 76 -13.51 8.50 1.12
CA LYS A 76 -12.17 7.88 1.22
C LYS A 76 -12.25 6.37 1.42
N GLY A 77 -11.20 5.69 1.02
CA GLY A 77 -10.97 4.30 1.40
C GLY A 77 -10.12 4.20 2.67
N VAL A 78 -10.49 3.34 3.63
CA VAL A 78 -9.68 3.11 4.82
C VAL A 78 -9.31 1.64 4.93
N LEU A 79 -8.01 1.36 4.88
CA LEU A 79 -7.45 0.02 4.99
C LEU A 79 -6.95 -0.21 6.42
N TYR A 80 -7.42 -1.28 7.06
CA TYR A 80 -7.00 -1.66 8.41
C TYR A 80 -6.18 -2.94 8.40
N SER A 81 -5.01 -2.92 9.03
CA SER A 81 -4.18 -4.09 9.26
C SER A 81 -3.73 -4.18 10.72
N LYS A 82 -3.30 -5.37 11.14
CA LYS A 82 -2.61 -5.54 12.41
C LYS A 82 -1.20 -4.98 12.28
N PHE A 83 -0.72 -4.27 13.30
CA PHE A 83 0.68 -3.86 13.32
C PHE A 83 1.60 -5.09 13.34
N LYS A 84 2.36 -5.27 12.27
CA LYS A 84 3.37 -6.32 12.15
C LYS A 84 4.64 -5.65 11.63
N LEU A 85 5.75 -5.93 12.29
CA LEU A 85 7.06 -5.64 11.69
C LEU A 85 7.32 -6.73 10.63
N PRO A 86 7.82 -6.38 9.45
CA PRO A 86 8.23 -7.39 8.47
C PRO A 86 9.34 -8.22 9.10
N PHE A 87 9.19 -9.56 9.05
CA PHE A 87 10.20 -10.48 9.55
C PHE A 87 11.49 -10.42 8.70
N VAL A 88 11.32 -10.07 7.43
CA VAL A 88 12.41 -9.87 6.47
C VAL A 88 12.12 -8.60 5.71
N ASP A 89 13.14 -7.75 5.54
CA ASP A 89 13.02 -6.55 4.71
C ASP A 89 12.63 -6.92 3.28
N PRO A 90 11.58 -6.30 2.74
CA PRO A 90 11.21 -6.51 1.34
C PRO A 90 12.38 -6.25 0.39
N VAL A 91 12.52 -7.07 -0.65
CA VAL A 91 13.64 -7.00 -1.61
C VAL A 91 13.75 -5.66 -2.35
N TRP A 92 12.66 -4.88 -2.37
CA TRP A 92 12.62 -3.54 -2.97
C TRP A 92 13.01 -2.42 -2.00
N PHE A 93 13.29 -2.73 -0.73
CA PHE A 93 13.82 -1.75 0.21
C PHE A 93 15.31 -1.54 -0.04
N THR A 94 15.75 -0.29 0.02
CA THR A 94 17.18 0.06 -0.15
C THR A 94 18.08 -0.56 0.92
N SER A 95 17.53 -0.87 2.09
CA SER A 95 18.22 -1.59 3.17
C SER A 95 18.44 -3.07 2.84
N ASN A 96 17.69 -3.65 1.91
CA ASN A 96 17.82 -5.06 1.55
C ASN A 96 18.97 -5.30 0.58
N LYS A 97 20.08 -5.84 1.08
CA LYS A 97 21.29 -6.14 0.30
C LYS A 97 21.07 -7.18 -0.81
N LYS A 98 19.99 -7.96 -0.76
CA LYS A 98 19.63 -8.97 -1.76
C LYS A 98 18.93 -8.35 -2.98
N GLY A 99 18.34 -7.17 -2.83
CA GLY A 99 17.57 -6.50 -3.88
C GLY A 99 18.25 -6.50 -5.26
N PRO A 100 19.49 -6.01 -5.40
CA PRO A 100 20.17 -5.98 -6.70
C PRO A 100 20.31 -7.36 -7.35
N LYS A 101 20.61 -8.41 -6.56
CA LYS A 101 20.74 -9.80 -7.04
C LYS A 101 19.39 -10.35 -7.49
N VAL A 102 18.33 -10.09 -6.72
CA VAL A 102 16.96 -10.52 -7.03
C VAL A 102 16.47 -9.87 -8.31
N PHE A 103 16.61 -8.55 -8.45
CA PHE A 103 16.18 -7.83 -9.65
C PHE A 103 16.97 -8.26 -10.90
N LYS A 104 18.29 -8.48 -10.79
CA LYS A 104 19.08 -9.03 -11.87
C LYS A 104 18.57 -10.41 -12.32
N ARG A 105 18.22 -11.30 -11.37
CA ARG A 105 17.66 -12.62 -11.68
C ARG A 105 16.26 -12.53 -12.28
N LEU A 106 15.44 -11.59 -11.83
CA LEU A 106 14.13 -11.32 -12.41
C LEU A 106 14.26 -10.90 -13.88
N THR A 107 15.21 -10.02 -14.20
CA THR A 107 15.47 -9.60 -15.59
C THR A 107 15.86 -10.79 -16.47
N TYR A 108 16.78 -11.66 -16.04
CA TYR A 108 17.12 -12.85 -16.80
C TYR A 108 15.93 -13.80 -17.00
N TYR A 109 15.10 -13.98 -15.97
CA TYR A 109 13.89 -14.77 -16.09
C TYR A 109 12.91 -14.18 -17.11
N GLN A 110 12.73 -12.87 -17.11
CA GLN A 110 11.84 -12.18 -18.06
C GLN A 110 12.34 -12.28 -19.52
N ILE A 111 13.66 -12.24 -19.72
CA ILE A 111 14.25 -12.33 -21.08
C ILE A 111 14.21 -13.76 -21.60
N GLU A 112 14.63 -14.73 -20.81
CA GLU A 112 14.85 -16.11 -21.25
C GLU A 112 13.66 -17.04 -20.95
N ASN A 113 12.73 -16.64 -20.06
CA ASN A 113 11.56 -17.39 -19.62
C ASN A 113 11.86 -18.86 -19.26
N SER A 114 13.03 -19.13 -18.68
CA SER A 114 13.47 -20.48 -18.36
C SER A 114 13.11 -20.88 -16.93
N LYS A 115 12.68 -22.14 -16.74
CA LYS A 115 12.37 -22.69 -15.41
C LYS A 115 13.58 -22.62 -14.46
N LEU A 116 14.80 -22.77 -15.01
CA LEU A 116 16.04 -22.68 -14.24
C LEU A 116 16.25 -21.26 -13.68
N ASN A 117 15.95 -20.23 -14.48
CA ASN A 117 16.04 -18.84 -14.04
C ASN A 117 14.97 -18.51 -13.00
N LEU A 118 13.78 -19.08 -13.10
CA LEU A 118 12.73 -18.95 -12.06
C LEU A 118 13.22 -19.54 -10.73
N VAL A 119 13.80 -20.74 -10.74
CA VAL A 119 14.35 -21.37 -9.53
C VAL A 119 15.46 -20.50 -8.92
N LYS A 120 16.41 -20.03 -9.74
CA LYS A 120 17.48 -19.13 -9.28
C LYS A 120 16.95 -17.81 -8.70
N LEU A 121 15.85 -17.27 -9.27
CA LEU A 121 15.18 -16.08 -8.76
C LEU A 121 14.61 -16.33 -7.35
N ILE A 122 13.86 -17.42 -7.18
CA ILE A 122 13.26 -17.80 -5.90
C ILE A 122 14.35 -17.98 -4.83
N PHE A 123 15.41 -18.73 -5.12
CA PHE A 123 16.54 -18.90 -4.20
C PHE A 123 17.20 -17.57 -3.83
N SER A 124 17.37 -16.65 -4.78
CA SER A 124 18.00 -15.36 -4.51
C SER A 124 17.14 -14.44 -3.63
N ALA A 125 15.82 -14.66 -3.55
CA ALA A 125 14.93 -13.92 -2.68
C ALA A 125 14.90 -14.50 -1.24
N LEU A 126 15.12 -15.81 -1.09
CA LEU A 126 15.06 -16.50 0.19
C LEU A 126 16.39 -16.48 0.96
N ILE A 127 17.50 -16.60 0.24
CA ILE A 127 18.87 -16.71 0.80
C ILE A 127 19.65 -15.43 0.50
#